data_b3c15b8d63905e4b135a2e216282ac7f
#
_entry.id   b3c15b8d63905e4b135a2e216282ac7f
#
_cell.length_a   1.000
_cell.length_b   1.000
_cell.length_c   1.000
_cell.angle_alpha   90.00
_cell.angle_beta   90.00
_cell.angle_gamma   90.00
#
_symmetry.space_group_name_H-M   'P 1'
#
loop_
_entity.id
_entity.type
_entity.pdbx_description
1 polymer ?
#
loop_
_entity_poly.entity_id
_entity_poly.type
_entity_poly.pdbx_seq_one_letter_code
_entity_poly.pdbx_strand_id
1 'polypeptide(L)'
;MIKTICILGGGTSGYLTAAYLRSSIPDGVKILLIESSKVGIIGVGEGTQPYTTEFLRKCGLQPIDWMKDANATYKLGVEFTGWSDKPYFVDNDDYGTFLLGPEMPTFIYWMSKSKKQFFDFLQSYRIAKANKSPKINHGMDFTHGFITPSWDAVHFDAHKIGEAIKKQLKNVDIVDTEIVEVDTFEQGVKCLRDKEGVEYNADLYVDCSGFKSLLLEKTLNVRWIDESENLPCNSAVAIPTQYKNPQEECHPYTKATTMKHGWRWTIPTFERIGNGYVYSDKYCSKENAEKELRETIGEYDAPANHLDMRIGTHEGIAHDNVV
;
A
#
# COMPACT_ATOMS: atom_id res chain seq x y z
N MET A 1 26.54 14.77 -13.34
CA MET A 1 25.44 15.50 -12.65
C MET A 1 24.14 15.02 -13.29
N ILE A 2 23.20 14.51 -12.50
CA ILE A 2 21.90 13.99 -12.98
C ILE A 2 21.06 15.17 -13.50
N LYS A 3 20.60 15.07 -14.73
CA LYS A 3 19.73 16.05 -15.41
C LYS A 3 18.35 15.49 -15.68
N THR A 4 18.25 14.19 -15.90
CA THR A 4 16.98 13.50 -16.20
C THR A 4 16.86 12.24 -15.38
N ILE A 5 15.70 12.07 -14.74
CA ILE A 5 15.30 10.85 -14.04
C ILE A 5 14.06 10.28 -14.75
N CYS A 6 14.12 9.00 -15.10
CA CYS A 6 13.02 8.29 -15.73
C CYS A 6 12.45 7.26 -14.74
N ILE A 7 11.14 7.34 -14.48
CA ILE A 7 10.38 6.38 -13.66
C ILE A 7 9.62 5.47 -14.62
N LEU A 8 9.86 4.18 -14.55
CA LEU A 8 9.16 3.19 -15.37
C LEU A 8 8.08 2.48 -14.57
N GLY A 9 6.85 2.79 -14.84
CA GLY A 9 5.66 2.20 -14.23
C GLY A 9 4.73 3.24 -13.60
N GLY A 10 3.46 3.24 -13.99
CA GLY A 10 2.38 4.14 -13.55
C GLY A 10 1.49 3.58 -12.45
N GLY A 11 1.97 2.61 -11.68
CA GLY A 11 1.28 2.13 -10.49
C GLY A 11 1.44 3.06 -9.27
N THR A 12 0.92 2.65 -8.12
CA THR A 12 1.05 3.38 -6.84
C THR A 12 2.50 3.78 -6.55
N SER A 13 3.44 2.85 -6.74
CA SER A 13 4.88 3.08 -6.52
C SER A 13 5.43 4.19 -7.42
N GLY A 14 5.12 4.17 -8.72
CA GLY A 14 5.62 5.18 -9.67
C GLY A 14 5.12 6.58 -9.37
N TYR A 15 3.84 6.74 -9.09
CA TYR A 15 3.27 8.05 -8.74
C TYR A 15 3.76 8.59 -7.41
N LEU A 16 3.93 7.73 -6.39
CA LEU A 16 4.55 8.13 -5.12
C LEU A 16 6.00 8.56 -5.31
N THR A 17 6.76 7.83 -6.12
CA THR A 17 8.14 8.18 -6.50
C THR A 17 8.20 9.53 -7.21
N ALA A 18 7.33 9.76 -8.19
CA ALA A 18 7.26 11.03 -8.91
C ALA A 18 6.95 12.21 -7.99
N ALA A 19 5.98 12.04 -7.07
CA ALA A 19 5.63 13.05 -6.08
C ALA A 19 6.80 13.38 -5.16
N TYR A 20 7.50 12.36 -4.67
CA TYR A 20 8.66 12.54 -3.80
C TYR A 20 9.82 13.23 -4.51
N LEU A 21 10.20 12.73 -5.68
CA LEU A 21 11.30 13.33 -6.44
C LEU A 21 10.99 14.79 -6.75
N ARG A 22 9.77 15.11 -7.21
CA ARG A 22 9.42 16.49 -7.53
C ARG A 22 9.49 17.43 -6.34
N SER A 23 9.13 16.94 -5.13
CA SER A 23 9.20 17.75 -3.91
C SER A 23 10.61 17.88 -3.32
N SER A 24 11.52 16.97 -3.69
CA SER A 24 12.82 16.81 -3.01
C SER A 24 14.02 17.23 -3.85
N ILE A 25 13.87 17.31 -5.18
CA ILE A 25 14.98 17.63 -6.08
C ILE A 25 14.78 19.01 -6.74
N PRO A 26 15.88 19.69 -7.16
CA PRO A 26 15.80 21.00 -7.82
C PRO A 26 14.97 20.97 -9.11
N ASP A 27 14.31 22.08 -9.42
CA ASP A 27 13.49 22.24 -10.63
C ASP A 27 14.26 22.06 -11.95
N GLY A 28 15.58 22.20 -11.94
CA GLY A 28 16.43 21.99 -13.10
C GLY A 28 16.60 20.53 -13.52
N VAL A 29 16.15 19.56 -12.71
CA VAL A 29 16.17 18.13 -13.05
C VAL A 29 14.84 17.74 -13.67
N LYS A 30 14.88 17.21 -14.90
CA LYS A 30 13.71 16.68 -15.59
C LYS A 30 13.28 15.36 -14.95
N ILE A 31 11.97 15.20 -14.69
CA ILE A 31 11.37 13.95 -14.27
C ILE A 31 10.43 13.48 -15.38
N LEU A 32 10.64 12.26 -15.83
CA LEU A 32 9.81 11.56 -16.81
C LEU A 32 9.19 10.34 -16.14
N LEU A 33 7.87 10.20 -16.18
CA LEU A 33 7.16 9.00 -15.76
C LEU A 33 6.56 8.33 -16.99
N ILE A 34 6.93 7.07 -17.23
CA ILE A 34 6.38 6.26 -18.30
C ILE A 34 5.39 5.29 -17.69
N GLU A 35 4.13 5.41 -18.07
CA GLU A 35 3.05 4.50 -17.69
C GLU A 35 2.49 3.78 -18.92
N SER A 36 1.73 2.72 -18.72
CA SER A 36 0.98 2.08 -19.79
C SER A 36 -0.44 1.80 -19.35
N SER A 37 -1.40 2.49 -19.97
CA SER A 37 -2.83 2.24 -19.78
C SER A 37 -3.26 0.84 -20.21
N LYS A 38 -2.42 0.12 -20.97
CA LYS A 38 -2.66 -1.26 -21.42
C LYS A 38 -2.21 -2.31 -20.38
N VAL A 39 -1.26 -1.95 -19.52
CA VAL A 39 -0.80 -2.81 -18.45
C VAL A 39 -1.63 -2.51 -17.22
N GLY A 40 -2.46 -3.47 -16.79
CA GLY A 40 -3.33 -3.30 -15.64
C GLY A 40 -2.54 -3.06 -14.35
N ILE A 41 -3.12 -2.29 -13.45
CA ILE A 41 -2.62 -2.11 -12.09
C ILE A 41 -3.08 -3.29 -11.24
N ILE A 42 -2.17 -3.91 -10.50
CA ILE A 42 -2.50 -4.92 -9.51
C ILE A 42 -2.90 -4.17 -8.24
N GLY A 43 -4.19 -4.09 -7.96
CA GLY A 43 -4.69 -3.41 -6.77
C GLY A 43 -6.08 -3.87 -6.40
N VAL A 44 -6.32 -4.05 -5.11
CA VAL A 44 -7.56 -4.64 -4.59
C VAL A 44 -8.19 -3.83 -3.44
N GLY A 45 -7.64 -2.67 -3.16
CA GLY A 45 -7.83 -1.89 -1.95
C GLY A 45 -6.65 -2.11 -1.02
N GLU A 46 -6.05 -1.02 -0.59
CA GLU A 46 -4.82 -1.05 0.19
C GLU A 46 -4.97 -0.30 1.50
N GLY A 47 -4.24 -0.74 2.52
CA GLY A 47 -4.14 -0.06 3.80
C GLY A 47 -2.73 0.44 4.01
N THR A 48 -2.59 1.75 4.25
CA THR A 48 -1.29 2.36 4.52
C THR A 48 -0.81 2.16 5.94
N GLN A 49 0.43 2.56 6.17
CA GLN A 49 0.97 2.90 7.47
C GLN A 49 0.89 4.43 7.68
N PRO A 50 0.95 4.94 8.90
CA PRO A 50 0.90 6.38 9.19
C PRO A 50 1.93 7.20 8.41
N TYR A 51 3.13 6.66 8.24
CA TYR A 51 4.21 7.29 7.47
C TYR A 51 3.85 7.63 6.02
N THR A 52 2.92 6.91 5.42
CA THR A 52 2.50 7.18 4.03
C THR A 52 1.79 8.53 3.93
N THR A 53 0.90 8.84 4.86
CA THR A 53 0.18 10.12 4.85
C THR A 53 1.12 11.28 5.17
N GLU A 54 2.04 11.09 6.10
CA GLU A 54 3.09 12.08 6.39
C GLU A 54 4.03 12.29 5.18
N PHE A 55 4.40 11.21 4.50
CA PHE A 55 5.17 11.26 3.26
C PHE A 55 4.43 12.09 2.20
N LEU A 56 3.14 11.83 1.96
CA LEU A 56 2.33 12.60 1.01
C LEU A 56 2.25 14.08 1.37
N ARG A 57 2.11 14.42 2.66
CA ARG A 57 2.17 15.82 3.12
C ARG A 57 3.51 16.49 2.82
N LYS A 58 4.63 15.79 3.04
CA LYS A 58 5.96 16.29 2.66
C LYS A 58 6.10 16.50 1.16
N CYS A 59 5.39 15.71 0.36
CA CYS A 59 5.28 15.91 -1.09
C CYS A 59 4.32 17.06 -1.48
N GLY A 60 3.74 17.79 -0.52
CA GLY A 60 2.79 18.86 -0.76
C GLY A 60 1.35 18.39 -1.00
N LEU A 61 1.07 17.10 -0.85
CA LEU A 61 -0.22 16.47 -1.10
C LEU A 61 -1.01 16.37 0.21
N GLN A 62 -1.93 17.31 0.44
CA GLN A 62 -2.76 17.27 1.65
C GLN A 62 -3.89 16.24 1.50
N PRO A 63 -4.34 15.58 2.59
CA PRO A 63 -5.43 14.60 2.53
C PRO A 63 -6.70 15.12 1.85
N ILE A 64 -7.02 16.40 2.04
CA ILE A 64 -8.20 17.04 1.42
C ILE A 64 -8.12 17.01 -0.11
N ASP A 65 -6.92 17.01 -0.68
CA ASP A 65 -6.69 17.11 -2.12
C ASP A 65 -6.87 15.77 -2.85
N TRP A 66 -6.67 14.64 -2.16
CA TRP A 66 -6.62 13.33 -2.81
C TRP A 66 -7.52 12.25 -2.21
N MET A 67 -7.88 12.31 -0.91
CA MET A 67 -8.62 11.22 -0.26
C MET A 67 -9.95 10.90 -0.94
N LYS A 68 -10.69 11.92 -1.36
CA LYS A 68 -11.98 11.75 -2.04
C LYS A 68 -11.80 11.02 -3.37
N ASP A 69 -10.84 11.47 -4.18
CA ASP A 69 -10.57 10.90 -5.51
C ASP A 69 -10.02 9.49 -5.44
N ALA A 70 -9.29 9.16 -4.37
CA ALA A 70 -8.76 7.83 -4.09
C ALA A 70 -9.74 6.88 -3.38
N ASN A 71 -11.00 7.26 -3.17
CA ASN A 71 -11.96 6.51 -2.33
C ASN A 71 -11.43 6.18 -0.94
N ALA A 72 -10.62 7.05 -0.36
CA ALA A 72 -9.92 6.77 0.87
C ALA A 72 -10.82 6.87 2.10
N THR A 73 -10.55 6.03 3.08
CA THR A 73 -11.12 6.07 4.43
C THR A 73 -10.01 6.05 5.48
N TYR A 74 -10.28 6.50 6.70
CA TYR A 74 -9.28 6.42 7.76
C TYR A 74 -9.05 4.99 8.23
N LYS A 75 -7.79 4.69 8.59
CA LYS A 75 -7.36 3.41 9.16
C LYS A 75 -6.67 3.66 10.49
N LEU A 76 -7.26 3.19 11.58
CA LEU A 76 -6.75 3.35 12.95
C LEU A 76 -5.93 2.13 13.43
N GLY A 77 -5.94 1.05 12.66
CA GLY A 77 -5.21 -0.15 13.02
C GLY A 77 -5.65 -1.37 12.22
N VAL A 78 -5.30 -2.53 12.75
CA VAL A 78 -5.68 -3.85 12.21
C VAL A 78 -6.27 -4.72 13.31
N GLU A 79 -7.45 -5.26 13.09
CA GLU A 79 -8.05 -6.27 13.95
C GLU A 79 -7.71 -7.67 13.44
N PHE A 80 -7.13 -8.49 14.29
CA PHE A 80 -6.76 -9.87 14.01
C PHE A 80 -7.77 -10.82 14.67
N THR A 81 -8.40 -11.68 13.87
CA THR A 81 -9.41 -12.64 14.31
C THR A 81 -9.00 -14.06 13.91
N GLY A 82 -9.08 -14.99 14.86
CA GLY A 82 -8.69 -16.39 14.69
C GLY A 82 -7.20 -16.69 14.84
N TRP A 83 -6.35 -15.69 15.00
CA TRP A 83 -4.90 -15.85 15.20
C TRP A 83 -4.52 -16.23 16.63
N SER A 84 -5.43 -16.05 17.55
CA SER A 84 -5.33 -16.44 18.95
C SER A 84 -6.72 -16.76 19.52
N ASP A 85 -6.81 -17.23 20.78
CA ASP A 85 -8.06 -17.56 21.45
C ASP A 85 -9.06 -16.38 21.49
N LYS A 86 -8.56 -15.16 21.44
CA LYS A 86 -9.35 -13.93 21.42
C LYS A 86 -8.87 -13.01 20.31
N PRO A 87 -9.79 -12.29 19.64
CA PRO A 87 -9.39 -11.22 18.72
C PRO A 87 -8.52 -10.20 19.43
N TYR A 88 -7.54 -9.64 18.71
CA TYR A 88 -6.70 -8.56 19.23
C TYR A 88 -6.58 -7.45 18.16
N PHE A 89 -6.15 -6.28 18.61
CA PHE A 89 -6.02 -5.09 17.78
C PHE A 89 -4.61 -4.53 17.88
N VAL A 90 -4.04 -4.26 16.71
CA VAL A 90 -2.78 -3.54 16.57
C VAL A 90 -3.11 -2.20 15.95
N ASP A 91 -2.88 -1.14 16.68
CA ASP A 91 -3.10 0.21 16.19
C ASP A 91 -1.88 0.79 15.46
N ASN A 92 -2.04 2.03 15.02
CA ASN A 92 -1.02 2.72 14.24
C ASN A 92 -0.11 3.61 15.12
N ASP A 93 -0.24 3.56 16.44
CA ASP A 93 0.53 4.42 17.33
C ASP A 93 2.01 4.04 17.39
N ASP A 94 2.86 5.04 17.56
CA ASP A 94 4.28 4.86 17.86
C ASP A 94 4.48 4.52 19.33
N TYR A 95 4.44 3.23 19.64
CA TYR A 95 4.68 2.73 21.00
C TYR A 95 6.09 3.01 21.52
N GLY A 96 7.05 3.29 20.64
CA GLY A 96 8.41 3.56 21.03
C GLY A 96 8.50 4.73 21.99
N THR A 97 7.82 5.82 21.69
CA THR A 97 7.77 7.01 22.55
C THR A 97 7.02 6.73 23.86
N PHE A 98 5.92 6.01 23.79
CA PHE A 98 5.12 5.66 24.97
C PHE A 98 5.84 4.64 25.88
N LEU A 99 6.40 3.58 25.29
CA LEU A 99 7.08 2.51 26.03
C LEU A 99 8.40 2.96 26.68
N LEU A 100 9.01 4.03 26.22
CA LEU A 100 10.23 4.60 26.80
C LEU A 100 9.96 5.81 27.70
N GLY A 101 8.70 6.24 27.81
CA GLY A 101 8.31 7.39 28.61
C GLY A 101 8.22 7.11 30.12
N PRO A 102 8.24 8.17 30.97
CA PRO A 102 8.17 8.06 32.44
C PRO A 102 6.84 7.47 32.94
N GLU A 103 5.81 7.44 32.10
CA GLU A 103 4.47 6.94 32.44
C GLU A 103 4.38 5.40 32.38
N MET A 104 5.36 4.74 31.76
CA MET A 104 5.36 3.30 31.53
C MET A 104 5.19 2.46 32.80
N PRO A 105 5.89 2.73 33.93
CA PRO A 105 5.70 1.95 35.13
C PRO A 105 4.28 2.00 35.67
N THR A 106 3.65 3.17 35.60
CA THR A 106 2.26 3.37 36.04
C THR A 106 1.30 2.59 35.12
N PHE A 107 1.51 2.63 33.82
CA PHE A 107 0.70 1.90 32.87
C PHE A 107 0.82 0.38 33.02
N ILE A 108 2.03 -0.18 33.19
CA ILE A 108 2.25 -1.60 33.44
C ILE A 108 1.56 -2.02 34.75
N TYR A 109 1.65 -1.19 35.78
CA TYR A 109 0.96 -1.44 37.07
C TYR A 109 -0.55 -1.56 36.86
N TRP A 110 -1.17 -0.59 36.16
CA TRP A 110 -2.61 -0.64 35.90
C TRP A 110 -3.01 -1.82 35.02
N MET A 111 -2.23 -2.15 33.99
CA MET A 111 -2.45 -3.35 33.18
C MET A 111 -2.42 -4.62 34.02
N SER A 112 -1.45 -4.78 34.91
CA SER A 112 -1.32 -5.96 35.77
C SER A 112 -2.48 -6.14 36.76
N LYS A 113 -3.19 -5.07 37.09
CA LYS A 113 -4.38 -5.08 37.99
C LYS A 113 -5.69 -5.16 37.20
N SER A 114 -5.68 -4.96 35.93
CA SER A 114 -6.86 -4.97 35.05
C SER A 114 -7.06 -6.35 34.45
N LYS A 115 -8.34 -6.72 34.19
CA LYS A 115 -8.69 -7.87 33.36
C LYS A 115 -8.79 -7.50 31.86
N LYS A 116 -8.48 -6.26 31.52
CA LYS A 116 -8.53 -5.74 30.15
C LYS A 116 -7.30 -6.16 29.37
N GLN A 117 -7.47 -6.22 28.05
CA GLN A 117 -6.34 -6.39 27.13
C GLN A 117 -5.59 -5.06 26.96
N PHE A 118 -4.36 -5.11 26.47
CA PHE A 118 -3.55 -3.91 26.22
C PHE A 118 -4.29 -2.89 25.35
N PHE A 119 -4.86 -3.33 24.25
CA PHE A 119 -5.54 -2.46 23.30
C PHE A 119 -6.83 -1.81 23.85
N ASP A 120 -7.44 -2.34 24.92
CA ASP A 120 -8.59 -1.70 25.60
C ASP A 120 -8.22 -0.34 26.23
N PHE A 121 -6.93 -0.08 26.44
CA PHE A 121 -6.45 1.20 26.94
C PHE A 121 -6.16 2.20 25.84
N LEU A 122 -6.04 1.75 24.60
CA LEU A 122 -5.68 2.59 23.45
C LEU A 122 -6.88 3.42 23.00
N GLN A 123 -6.63 4.69 22.75
CA GLN A 123 -7.68 5.61 22.31
C GLN A 123 -8.10 5.29 20.86
N SER A 124 -7.14 4.97 19.99
CA SER A 124 -7.35 4.51 18.62
C SER A 124 -8.32 3.32 18.55
N TYR A 125 -8.11 2.32 19.40
CA TYR A 125 -8.99 1.16 19.49
C TYR A 125 -10.43 1.53 19.88
N ARG A 126 -10.58 2.41 20.88
CA ARG A 126 -11.92 2.85 21.33
C ARG A 126 -12.65 3.63 20.27
N ILE A 127 -11.95 4.52 19.54
CA ILE A 127 -12.51 5.26 18.41
C ILE A 127 -12.87 4.30 17.29
N ALA A 128 -11.99 3.35 16.96
CA ALA A 128 -12.22 2.33 15.94
C ALA A 128 -13.45 1.47 16.26
N LYS A 129 -13.57 0.99 17.49
CA LYS A 129 -14.72 0.18 17.93
C LYS A 129 -16.04 0.95 18.04
N ALA A 130 -15.97 2.26 18.23
CA ALA A 130 -17.11 3.14 18.13
C ALA A 130 -17.49 3.51 16.69
N ASN A 131 -16.76 2.97 15.70
CA ASN A 131 -16.89 3.27 14.27
C ASN A 131 -16.82 4.77 13.97
N LYS A 132 -15.84 5.46 14.57
CA LYS A 132 -15.62 6.90 14.45
C LYS A 132 -14.28 7.22 13.81
N SER A 133 -14.22 8.40 13.18
CA SER A 133 -12.97 8.97 12.67
C SER A 133 -12.23 9.74 13.77
N PRO A 134 -10.90 9.82 13.74
CA PRO A 134 -10.13 10.69 14.63
C PRO A 134 -10.28 12.17 14.30
N LYS A 135 -10.89 12.53 13.18
CA LYS A 135 -11.07 13.92 12.72
C LYS A 135 -12.43 14.48 13.16
N ILE A 136 -12.46 15.75 13.54
CA ILE A 136 -13.68 16.49 13.86
C ILE A 136 -14.17 17.24 12.60
N ASN A 137 -15.49 17.37 12.45
CA ASN A 137 -16.18 17.96 11.30
C ASN A 137 -15.90 19.46 11.00
N HIS A 138 -14.98 20.10 11.65
CA HIS A 138 -14.71 21.55 11.48
C HIS A 138 -13.25 21.87 11.14
N GLY A 139 -12.50 20.93 10.56
CA GLY A 139 -11.10 21.18 10.18
C GLY A 139 -10.16 21.33 11.38
N MET A 140 -10.65 21.16 12.61
CA MET A 140 -9.78 21.08 13.76
C MET A 140 -9.22 19.66 13.85
N ASP A 141 -7.95 19.53 13.57
CA ASP A 141 -7.19 18.35 13.94
C ASP A 141 -7.14 18.28 15.47
N PHE A 142 -7.32 17.09 16.02
CA PHE A 142 -7.03 16.82 17.43
C PHE A 142 -5.54 16.95 17.77
N THR A 143 -4.75 17.55 16.92
CA THR A 143 -3.29 17.67 17.01
C THR A 143 -2.80 18.56 18.15
N HIS A 144 -3.70 19.18 18.92
CA HIS A 144 -3.32 20.01 20.06
C HIS A 144 -3.62 19.27 21.37
N GLY A 145 -2.74 18.37 21.75
CA GLY A 145 -2.66 17.69 23.05
C GLY A 145 -3.33 16.32 23.06
N PHE A 146 -2.56 15.27 23.10
CA PHE A 146 -2.84 13.85 23.30
C PHE A 146 -3.10 12.97 22.07
N ILE A 147 -3.22 13.50 20.86
CA ILE A 147 -3.38 12.67 19.67
C ILE A 147 -2.20 12.91 18.74
N THR A 148 -1.35 11.91 18.62
CA THR A 148 -0.15 11.99 17.78
C THR A 148 -0.51 12.02 16.28
N PRO A 149 0.32 12.64 15.43
CA PRO A 149 0.15 12.64 13.98
C PRO A 149 0.11 11.23 13.35
N SER A 150 0.50 10.21 14.10
CA SER A 150 0.58 8.81 13.66
C SER A 150 -0.76 8.15 13.29
N TRP A 151 -1.88 8.79 13.57
CA TRP A 151 -3.22 8.21 13.32
C TRP A 151 -3.76 8.40 11.90
N ASP A 152 -3.00 9.05 11.05
CA ASP A 152 -3.43 9.38 9.70
C ASP A 152 -3.16 8.27 8.66
N ALA A 153 -3.14 7.00 9.05
CA ALA A 153 -3.18 5.93 8.07
C ALA A 153 -4.55 5.87 7.40
N VAL A 154 -4.59 5.39 6.18
CA VAL A 154 -5.80 5.33 5.37
C VAL A 154 -5.91 4.00 4.63
N HIS A 155 -7.12 3.64 4.26
CA HIS A 155 -7.39 2.71 3.18
C HIS A 155 -7.63 3.52 1.90
N PHE A 156 -7.28 2.99 0.75
CA PHE A 156 -7.58 3.60 -0.54
C PHE A 156 -7.76 2.55 -1.64
N ASP A 157 -8.32 2.98 -2.75
CA ASP A 157 -8.38 2.20 -3.96
C ASP A 157 -7.08 2.37 -4.75
N ALA A 158 -6.34 1.28 -4.96
CA ALA A 158 -5.04 1.30 -5.64
C ALA A 158 -5.11 1.83 -7.07
N HIS A 159 -6.22 1.65 -7.77
CA HIS A 159 -6.41 2.19 -9.12
C HIS A 159 -6.62 3.71 -9.10
N LYS A 160 -7.27 4.22 -8.05
CA LYS A 160 -7.65 5.63 -7.96
C LYS A 160 -6.57 6.51 -7.35
N ILE A 161 -5.68 5.97 -6.49
CA ILE A 161 -4.66 6.79 -5.82
C ILE A 161 -3.65 7.35 -6.83
N GLY A 162 -3.25 6.57 -7.84
CA GLY A 162 -2.35 7.03 -8.90
C GLY A 162 -2.93 8.24 -9.63
N GLU A 163 -4.19 8.14 -10.07
CA GLU A 163 -4.89 9.23 -10.75
C GLU A 163 -5.11 10.46 -9.84
N ALA A 164 -5.37 10.25 -8.55
CA ALA A 164 -5.50 11.34 -7.59
C ALA A 164 -4.18 12.10 -7.41
N ILE A 165 -3.05 11.39 -7.32
CA ILE A 165 -1.73 12.00 -7.26
C ILE A 165 -1.39 12.69 -8.58
N LYS A 166 -1.63 12.04 -9.72
CA LYS A 166 -1.37 12.57 -11.07
C LYS A 166 -1.96 13.96 -11.27
N LYS A 167 -3.19 14.19 -10.81
CA LYS A 167 -3.86 15.50 -10.89
C LYS A 167 -3.12 16.62 -10.15
N GLN A 168 -2.34 16.28 -9.13
CA GLN A 168 -1.61 17.23 -8.29
C GLN A 168 -0.14 17.41 -8.72
N LEU A 169 0.39 16.49 -9.52
CA LEU A 169 1.78 16.56 -9.99
C LEU A 169 2.00 17.75 -10.93
N LYS A 170 3.03 18.52 -10.64
CA LYS A 170 3.50 19.62 -11.49
C LYS A 170 4.93 19.34 -11.93
N ASN A 171 5.30 19.78 -13.13
CA ASN A 171 6.66 19.66 -13.64
C ASN A 171 7.19 18.21 -13.67
N VAL A 172 6.31 17.26 -13.98
CA VAL A 172 6.60 15.86 -14.28
C VAL A 172 6.03 15.57 -15.66
N ASP A 173 6.86 15.13 -16.59
CA ASP A 173 6.41 14.68 -17.91
C ASP A 173 5.86 13.26 -17.78
N ILE A 174 4.61 13.06 -18.15
CA ILE A 174 3.96 11.75 -18.09
C ILE A 174 3.68 11.28 -19.52
N VAL A 175 4.15 10.08 -19.84
CA VAL A 175 3.99 9.46 -21.17
C VAL A 175 3.26 8.12 -21.03
N ASP A 176 2.13 7.98 -21.72
CA ASP A 176 1.39 6.72 -21.79
C ASP A 176 1.88 5.91 -23.00
N THR A 177 2.79 4.97 -22.74
CA THR A 177 3.31 4.06 -23.77
C THR A 177 3.79 2.74 -23.16
N GLU A 178 3.97 1.73 -24.00
CA GLU A 178 4.54 0.44 -23.61
C GLU A 178 6.00 0.35 -24.03
N ILE A 179 6.89 0.16 -23.07
CA ILE A 179 8.31 -0.10 -23.33
C ILE A 179 8.46 -1.57 -23.76
N VAL A 180 9.07 -1.77 -24.91
CA VAL A 180 9.28 -3.08 -25.52
C VAL A 180 10.74 -3.47 -25.63
N GLU A 181 11.66 -2.51 -25.51
CA GLU A 181 13.09 -2.75 -25.61
C GLU A 181 13.84 -1.86 -24.62
N VAL A 182 14.94 -2.38 -24.07
CA VAL A 182 15.82 -1.67 -23.17
C VAL A 182 17.24 -1.83 -23.69
N ASP A 183 17.84 -0.74 -24.15
CA ASP A 183 19.22 -0.72 -24.55
C ASP A 183 20.12 -0.54 -23.33
N THR A 184 21.21 -1.29 -23.28
CA THR A 184 22.18 -1.22 -22.17
C THR A 184 23.57 -0.78 -22.67
N PHE A 185 24.38 -0.37 -21.74
CA PHE A 185 25.80 -0.10 -21.92
C PHE A 185 26.57 -0.58 -20.67
N GLU A 186 27.87 -0.39 -20.60
CA GLU A 186 28.70 -0.92 -19.50
C GLU A 186 28.25 -0.42 -18.11
N GLN A 187 27.62 0.74 -18.05
CA GLN A 187 27.21 1.41 -16.79
C GLN A 187 25.68 1.36 -16.58
N GLY A 188 24.98 0.37 -17.13
CA GLY A 188 23.57 0.16 -16.89
C GLY A 188 22.65 0.33 -18.10
N VAL A 189 21.52 1.00 -17.90
CA VAL A 189 20.52 1.27 -18.94
C VAL A 189 20.89 2.54 -19.72
N LYS A 190 20.98 2.40 -21.05
CA LYS A 190 21.24 3.50 -21.97
C LYS A 190 19.97 4.25 -22.32
N CYS A 191 18.95 3.52 -22.82
CA CYS A 191 17.65 4.11 -23.12
C CYS A 191 16.54 3.03 -23.05
N LEU A 192 15.31 3.50 -22.89
CA LEU A 192 14.10 2.69 -23.07
C LEU A 192 13.51 3.01 -24.44
N ARG A 193 12.97 2.00 -25.13
CA ARG A 193 12.33 2.19 -26.43
C ARG A 193 10.92 1.64 -26.42
N ASP A 194 9.99 2.43 -26.90
CA ASP A 194 8.60 2.00 -27.05
C ASP A 194 8.35 1.29 -28.41
N LYS A 195 7.14 0.80 -28.58
CA LYS A 195 6.72 0.08 -29.79
C LYS A 195 6.67 0.95 -31.06
N GLU A 196 6.64 2.28 -30.93
CA GLU A 196 6.76 3.25 -32.01
C GLU A 196 8.22 3.58 -32.36
N GLY A 197 9.18 3.05 -31.62
CA GLY A 197 10.60 3.30 -31.77
C GLY A 197 11.09 4.59 -31.12
N VAL A 198 10.28 5.24 -30.28
CA VAL A 198 10.67 6.43 -29.55
C VAL A 198 11.63 6.06 -28.41
N GLU A 199 12.73 6.80 -28.31
CA GLU A 199 13.75 6.58 -27.30
C GLU A 199 13.58 7.54 -26.10
N TYR A 200 13.66 6.97 -24.90
CA TYR A 200 13.58 7.69 -23.62
C TYR A 200 14.93 7.55 -22.90
N ASN A 201 15.74 8.60 -22.94
CA ASN A 201 17.06 8.63 -22.34
C ASN A 201 17.01 9.32 -20.97
N ALA A 202 17.71 8.75 -19.99
CA ALA A 202 17.85 9.34 -18.66
C ALA A 202 19.23 9.04 -18.04
N ASP A 203 19.61 9.84 -17.06
CA ASP A 203 20.83 9.61 -16.28
C ASP A 203 20.59 8.60 -15.15
N LEU A 204 19.37 8.53 -14.66
CA LEU A 204 18.91 7.60 -13.61
C LEU A 204 17.54 7.05 -13.98
N TYR A 205 17.35 5.76 -13.80
CA TYR A 205 16.08 5.08 -13.97
C TYR A 205 15.57 4.54 -12.63
N VAL A 206 14.26 4.63 -12.41
CA VAL A 206 13.59 4.04 -11.25
C VAL A 206 12.63 2.96 -11.73
N ASP A 207 12.90 1.70 -11.34
CA ASP A 207 12.11 0.55 -11.76
C ASP A 207 10.87 0.37 -10.89
N CYS A 208 9.77 0.99 -11.30
CA CYS A 208 8.44 0.84 -10.72
C CYS A 208 7.55 -0.11 -11.54
N SER A 209 8.15 -1.03 -12.32
CA SER A 209 7.43 -1.97 -13.19
C SER A 209 6.75 -3.14 -12.42
N GLY A 210 6.77 -3.09 -11.09
CA GLY A 210 6.11 -4.06 -10.20
C GLY A 210 6.75 -5.45 -10.27
N PHE A 211 5.93 -6.49 -10.22
CA PHE A 211 6.42 -7.88 -10.25
C PHE A 211 7.22 -8.25 -11.51
N LYS A 212 7.14 -7.44 -12.56
CA LYS A 212 7.94 -7.66 -13.79
C LYS A 212 9.42 -7.38 -13.55
N SER A 213 9.76 -6.41 -12.67
CA SER A 213 11.13 -5.93 -12.43
C SER A 213 11.92 -5.81 -13.73
N LEU A 214 11.41 -4.96 -14.63
CA LEU A 214 11.85 -4.93 -16.02
C LEU A 214 13.31 -4.48 -16.15
N LEU A 215 13.72 -3.53 -15.33
CA LEU A 215 15.08 -2.98 -15.40
C LEU A 215 16.05 -3.74 -14.51
N LEU A 216 15.76 -3.87 -13.22
CA LEU A 216 16.69 -4.51 -12.27
C LEU A 216 16.90 -6.00 -12.57
N GLU A 217 15.82 -6.78 -12.72
CA GLU A 217 15.95 -8.22 -12.90
C GLU A 217 16.08 -8.61 -14.38
N LYS A 218 15.10 -8.19 -15.22
CA LYS A 218 15.05 -8.66 -16.60
C LYS A 218 16.16 -8.12 -17.47
N THR A 219 16.60 -6.88 -17.23
CA THR A 219 17.62 -6.21 -18.03
C THR A 219 19.01 -6.34 -17.40
N LEU A 220 19.15 -5.98 -16.13
CA LEU A 220 20.46 -5.93 -15.46
C LEU A 220 20.81 -7.23 -14.71
N ASN A 221 19.92 -8.24 -14.74
CA ASN A 221 20.15 -9.55 -14.12
C ASN A 221 20.47 -9.50 -12.62
N VAL A 222 19.92 -8.51 -11.89
CA VAL A 222 20.05 -8.49 -10.43
C VAL A 222 19.36 -9.73 -9.86
N ARG A 223 20.10 -10.50 -9.07
CA ARG A 223 19.66 -11.79 -8.58
C ARG A 223 18.44 -11.66 -7.67
N TRP A 224 17.45 -12.53 -7.91
CA TRP A 224 16.33 -12.74 -7.00
C TRP A 224 16.69 -13.75 -5.93
N ILE A 225 16.39 -13.44 -4.67
CA ILE A 225 16.55 -14.32 -3.51
C ILE A 225 15.16 -14.82 -3.14
N ASP A 226 14.92 -16.11 -3.30
CA ASP A 226 13.66 -16.75 -2.97
C ASP A 226 13.51 -16.92 -1.45
N GLU A 227 12.38 -16.47 -0.90
CA GLU A 227 12.02 -16.57 0.51
C GLU A 227 10.72 -17.38 0.73
N SER A 228 10.31 -18.17 -0.24
CA SER A 228 9.07 -18.94 -0.21
C SER A 228 9.04 -20.00 0.91
N GLU A 229 10.18 -20.47 1.39
CA GLU A 229 10.26 -21.37 2.56
C GLU A 229 9.88 -20.65 3.86
N ASN A 230 10.23 -19.37 3.98
CA ASN A 230 9.93 -18.55 5.16
C ASN A 230 8.53 -17.93 5.10
N LEU A 231 8.05 -17.62 3.91
CA LEU A 231 6.77 -16.95 3.64
C LEU A 231 5.93 -17.77 2.64
N PRO A 232 5.24 -18.82 3.09
CA PRO A 232 4.64 -19.82 2.20
C PRO A 232 3.37 -19.36 1.46
N CYS A 233 2.77 -18.22 1.82
CA CYS A 233 1.57 -17.70 1.15
C CYS A 233 1.96 -16.89 -0.09
N ASN A 234 1.86 -17.52 -1.25
CA ASN A 234 2.34 -17.01 -2.54
C ASN A 234 1.23 -16.70 -3.55
N SER A 235 -0.02 -16.85 -3.15
CA SER A 235 -1.18 -16.60 -4.02
C SER A 235 -2.25 -15.81 -3.29
N ALA A 236 -3.06 -15.08 -4.04
CA ALA A 236 -4.23 -14.41 -3.49
C ALA A 236 -5.41 -14.44 -4.48
N VAL A 237 -6.61 -14.38 -3.94
CA VAL A 237 -7.83 -14.08 -4.67
C VAL A 237 -8.54 -12.90 -4.01
N ALA A 238 -8.95 -11.93 -4.80
CA ALA A 238 -9.62 -10.72 -4.33
C ALA A 238 -11.01 -10.58 -4.95
N ILE A 239 -12.00 -10.28 -4.11
CA ILE A 239 -13.39 -10.09 -4.53
C ILE A 239 -13.93 -8.83 -3.84
N PRO A 240 -14.23 -7.75 -4.59
CA PRO A 240 -14.87 -6.57 -4.02
C PRO A 240 -16.34 -6.85 -3.69
N THR A 241 -16.84 -6.27 -2.61
CA THR A 241 -18.26 -6.32 -2.26
C THR A 241 -18.82 -4.92 -2.03
N GLN A 242 -20.10 -4.75 -2.32
CA GLN A 242 -20.82 -3.53 -1.97
C GLN A 242 -21.21 -3.56 -0.49
N TYR A 243 -21.33 -2.38 0.12
CA TYR A 243 -21.88 -2.25 1.46
C TYR A 243 -23.37 -2.62 1.47
N LYS A 244 -23.78 -3.42 2.45
CA LYS A 244 -25.21 -3.59 2.80
C LYS A 244 -25.67 -2.48 3.75
N ASN A 245 -24.82 -2.13 4.71
CA ASN A 245 -24.99 -1.02 5.62
C ASN A 245 -23.64 -0.29 5.83
N PRO A 246 -23.35 0.78 5.06
CA PRO A 246 -22.08 1.49 5.15
C PRO A 246 -21.75 2.00 6.56
N GLN A 247 -22.78 2.38 7.35
CA GLN A 247 -22.57 2.90 8.71
C GLN A 247 -22.04 1.84 9.68
N GLU A 248 -22.33 0.57 9.43
CA GLU A 248 -21.90 -0.55 10.26
C GLU A 248 -20.66 -1.26 9.70
N GLU A 249 -20.50 -1.27 8.38
CA GLU A 249 -19.48 -2.08 7.70
C GLU A 249 -18.21 -1.29 7.32
N CYS A 250 -18.32 0.05 7.16
CA CYS A 250 -17.17 0.91 6.87
C CYS A 250 -16.36 1.17 8.14
N HIS A 251 -15.67 0.14 8.62
CA HIS A 251 -14.84 0.25 9.81
C HIS A 251 -13.57 1.05 9.54
N PRO A 252 -13.14 1.93 10.44
CA PRO A 252 -11.87 2.65 10.30
C PRO A 252 -10.67 1.76 10.72
N TYR A 253 -10.65 0.51 10.29
CA TYR A 253 -9.56 -0.44 10.49
C TYR A 253 -9.64 -1.59 9.51
N THR A 254 -8.49 -2.18 9.19
CA THR A 254 -8.41 -3.44 8.44
C THR A 254 -8.80 -4.62 9.34
N LYS A 255 -9.49 -5.61 8.79
CA LYS A 255 -9.62 -6.92 9.46
C LYS A 255 -8.70 -7.93 8.79
N ALA A 256 -7.93 -8.66 9.59
CA ALA A 256 -7.12 -9.80 9.18
C ALA A 256 -7.67 -11.06 9.87
N THR A 257 -8.33 -11.91 9.12
CA THR A 257 -9.02 -13.10 9.65
C THR A 257 -8.33 -14.35 9.12
N THR A 258 -8.04 -15.31 9.99
CA THR A 258 -7.50 -16.60 9.54
C THR A 258 -8.48 -17.34 8.65
N MET A 259 -7.93 -18.02 7.66
CA MET A 259 -8.62 -18.93 6.75
C MET A 259 -7.94 -20.30 6.80
N LYS A 260 -8.49 -21.29 6.14
CA LYS A 260 -7.99 -22.67 6.21
C LYS A 260 -6.54 -22.83 5.73
N HIS A 261 -6.14 -22.08 4.71
CA HIS A 261 -4.82 -22.20 4.08
C HIS A 261 -4.06 -20.85 4.02
N GLY A 262 -4.45 -19.90 4.88
CA GLY A 262 -3.85 -18.56 4.94
C GLY A 262 -4.72 -17.60 5.73
N TRP A 263 -4.97 -16.39 5.17
CA TRP A 263 -5.73 -15.36 5.87
C TRP A 263 -6.45 -14.42 4.92
N ARG A 264 -7.55 -13.86 5.38
CA ARG A 264 -8.37 -12.89 4.64
C ARG A 264 -8.14 -11.48 5.15
N TRP A 265 -7.92 -10.54 4.22
CA TRP A 265 -8.07 -9.12 4.52
C TRP A 265 -9.48 -8.64 4.22
N THR A 266 -9.95 -7.67 5.00
CA THR A 266 -11.14 -6.87 4.73
C THR A 266 -10.76 -5.41 4.87
N ILE A 267 -10.82 -4.66 3.77
CA ILE A 267 -10.38 -3.27 3.65
C ILE A 267 -11.56 -2.43 3.19
N PRO A 268 -12.21 -1.69 4.09
CA PRO A 268 -13.29 -0.77 3.73
C PRO A 268 -12.72 0.49 3.06
N THR A 269 -13.09 0.74 1.81
CA THR A 269 -12.88 2.02 1.14
C THR A 269 -14.20 2.80 1.11
N PHE A 270 -14.21 4.02 0.60
CA PHE A 270 -15.43 4.85 0.65
C PHE A 270 -16.63 4.24 -0.09
N GLU A 271 -16.42 3.58 -1.23
CA GLU A 271 -17.51 3.07 -2.07
C GLU A 271 -17.75 1.56 -1.91
N ARG A 272 -16.76 0.78 -1.45
CA ARG A 272 -16.82 -0.68 -1.44
C ARG A 272 -15.93 -1.28 -0.37
N ILE A 273 -16.12 -2.57 -0.12
CA ILE A 273 -15.21 -3.35 0.72
C ILE A 273 -14.30 -4.19 -0.17
N GLY A 274 -12.99 -4.02 -0.03
CA GLY A 274 -12.00 -4.92 -0.60
C GLY A 274 -11.86 -6.15 0.28
N ASN A 275 -12.18 -7.32 -0.24
CA ASN A 275 -11.91 -8.59 0.41
C ASN A 275 -10.89 -9.37 -0.40
N GLY A 276 -9.98 -10.06 0.27
CA GLY A 276 -9.11 -10.98 -0.40
C GLY A 276 -8.54 -12.03 0.53
N TYR A 277 -8.22 -13.17 -0.03
CA TYR A 277 -7.68 -14.31 0.65
C TYR A 277 -6.26 -14.59 0.13
N VAL A 278 -5.27 -14.39 1.00
CA VAL A 278 -3.87 -14.78 0.75
C VAL A 278 -3.70 -16.22 1.22
N TYR A 279 -3.19 -17.08 0.35
CA TYR A 279 -3.06 -18.50 0.63
C TYR A 279 -1.78 -19.09 0.01
N SER A 280 -1.44 -20.30 0.44
CA SER A 280 -0.37 -21.08 -0.18
C SER A 280 -0.95 -22.00 -1.26
N ASP A 281 -0.47 -21.87 -2.50
CA ASP A 281 -0.88 -22.72 -3.62
C ASP A 281 -0.44 -24.17 -3.45
N LYS A 282 0.54 -24.42 -2.60
CA LYS A 282 0.95 -25.76 -2.19
C LYS A 282 -0.16 -26.54 -1.49
N TYR A 283 -1.07 -25.84 -0.79
CA TYR A 283 -2.10 -26.46 0.04
C TYR A 283 -3.53 -26.16 -0.43
N CYS A 284 -3.73 -25.21 -1.32
CA CYS A 284 -5.04 -24.80 -1.80
C CYS A 284 -5.00 -24.39 -3.27
N SER A 285 -5.85 -24.96 -4.11
CA SER A 285 -5.97 -24.52 -5.50
C SER A 285 -6.70 -23.17 -5.60
N LYS A 286 -6.53 -22.48 -6.74
CA LYS A 286 -7.20 -21.19 -7.03
C LYS A 286 -8.72 -21.30 -6.90
N GLU A 287 -9.31 -22.36 -7.43
CA GLU A 287 -10.75 -22.59 -7.41
C GLU A 287 -11.26 -22.82 -5.98
N ASN A 288 -10.49 -23.57 -5.17
CA ASN A 288 -10.86 -23.81 -3.77
C ASN A 288 -10.73 -22.56 -2.92
N ALA A 289 -9.66 -21.77 -3.13
CA ALA A 289 -9.48 -20.50 -2.44
C ALA A 289 -10.59 -19.48 -2.79
N GLU A 290 -10.94 -19.37 -4.06
CA GLU A 290 -12.06 -18.54 -4.49
C GLU A 290 -13.39 -19.02 -3.88
N LYS A 291 -13.67 -20.30 -3.93
CA LYS A 291 -14.88 -20.88 -3.34
C LYS A 291 -14.95 -20.56 -1.84
N GLU A 292 -13.89 -20.81 -1.09
CA GLU A 292 -13.83 -20.55 0.36
C GLU A 292 -14.04 -19.06 0.67
N LEU A 293 -13.42 -18.16 -0.13
CA LEU A 293 -13.63 -16.73 0.03
C LEU A 293 -15.09 -16.34 -0.23
N ARG A 294 -15.69 -16.81 -1.34
CA ARG A 294 -17.09 -16.54 -1.69
C ARG A 294 -18.07 -17.00 -0.63
N GLU A 295 -17.90 -18.21 -0.13
CA GLU A 295 -18.70 -18.75 0.97
C GLU A 295 -18.58 -17.90 2.23
N THR A 296 -17.36 -17.41 2.53
CA THR A 296 -17.09 -16.61 3.73
C THR A 296 -17.70 -15.21 3.66
N ILE A 297 -17.67 -14.55 2.48
CA ILE A 297 -18.19 -13.17 2.32
C ILE A 297 -19.65 -13.15 1.85
N GLY A 298 -20.21 -14.27 1.40
CA GLY A 298 -21.57 -14.37 0.87
C GLY A 298 -21.75 -13.64 -0.46
N GLU A 299 -20.72 -13.65 -1.32
CA GLU A 299 -20.72 -12.97 -2.62
C GLU A 299 -20.33 -13.94 -3.73
N TYR A 300 -21.25 -14.18 -4.66
CA TYR A 300 -21.09 -15.19 -5.71
C TYR A 300 -20.98 -14.62 -7.13
N ASP A 301 -21.42 -13.39 -7.35
CA ASP A 301 -21.55 -12.80 -8.69
C ASP A 301 -20.40 -11.81 -9.01
N ALA A 302 -19.78 -11.18 -8.00
CA ALA A 302 -18.69 -10.23 -8.22
C ALA A 302 -17.48 -10.91 -8.87
N PRO A 303 -16.78 -10.21 -9.78
CA PRO A 303 -15.59 -10.76 -10.42
C PRO A 303 -14.49 -11.03 -9.41
N ALA A 304 -13.82 -12.18 -9.55
CA ALA A 304 -12.64 -12.53 -8.76
C ALA A 304 -11.37 -12.15 -9.53
N ASN A 305 -10.41 -11.56 -8.83
CA ASN A 305 -9.08 -11.29 -9.36
C ASN A 305 -8.06 -12.19 -8.65
N HIS A 306 -7.40 -13.05 -9.43
CA HIS A 306 -6.37 -13.96 -8.94
C HIS A 306 -4.99 -13.36 -9.13
N LEU A 307 -4.16 -13.48 -8.11
CA LEU A 307 -2.80 -12.95 -8.06
C LEU A 307 -1.82 -14.08 -7.69
N ASP A 308 -0.79 -14.23 -8.49
CA ASP A 308 0.35 -15.08 -8.17
C ASP A 308 1.52 -14.16 -7.78
N MET A 309 2.12 -14.40 -6.63
CA MET A 309 3.17 -13.56 -6.06
C MET A 309 4.47 -14.34 -6.00
N ARG A 310 5.54 -13.74 -6.47
CA ARG A 310 6.89 -14.23 -6.19
C ARG A 310 7.28 -13.74 -4.80
N ILE A 311 7.64 -14.67 -3.94
CA ILE A 311 8.03 -14.38 -2.57
C ILE A 311 9.55 -14.30 -2.47
N GLY A 312 10.06 -13.12 -2.16
CA GLY A 312 11.49 -12.91 -2.08
C GLY A 312 11.88 -11.44 -2.20
N THR A 313 13.14 -11.21 -2.43
CA THR A 313 13.74 -9.89 -2.60
C THR A 313 14.86 -9.91 -3.64
N HIS A 314 15.20 -8.76 -4.21
CA HIS A 314 16.43 -8.64 -4.99
C HIS A 314 17.65 -8.55 -4.05
N GLU A 315 18.79 -9.06 -4.52
CA GLU A 315 20.06 -8.99 -3.79
C GLU A 315 20.51 -7.55 -3.53
N GLY A 316 20.08 -6.60 -4.36
CA GLY A 316 20.33 -5.17 -4.22
C GLY A 316 19.12 -4.34 -4.65
N ILE A 317 18.98 -3.17 -4.03
CA ILE A 317 17.94 -2.19 -4.36
C ILE A 317 18.34 -1.23 -5.48
N ALA A 318 19.61 -1.26 -5.87
CA ALA A 318 20.15 -0.42 -6.93
C ALA A 318 21.27 -1.19 -7.66
N HIS A 319 21.38 -0.97 -8.95
CA HIS A 319 22.46 -1.49 -9.79
C HIS A 319 22.75 -0.49 -10.90
N ASP A 320 24.02 -0.04 -11.01
CA ASP A 320 24.45 0.99 -11.94
C ASP A 320 23.57 2.28 -11.85
N ASN A 321 22.91 2.63 -12.95
CA ASN A 321 22.00 3.78 -13.01
C ASN A 321 20.51 3.42 -12.85
N VAL A 322 20.21 2.29 -12.21
CA VAL A 322 18.84 1.82 -11.93
C VAL A 322 18.63 1.62 -10.42
N VAL A 323 17.50 2.07 -9.91
CA VAL A 323 17.05 1.92 -8.52
C VAL A 323 15.70 1.23 -8.48
#